data_e63a0031d9ad7e0aa3293e60b3fac341
#
_entry.id   e63a0031d9ad7e0aa3293e60b3fac341
#
_cell.length_a   1.000
_cell.length_b   1.000
_cell.length_c   1.000
_cell.angle_alpha   90.00
_cell.angle_beta   90.00
_cell.angle_gamma   90.00
#
_symmetry.space_group_name_H-M   'P 1'
#
loop_
_entity.id
_entity.type
_entity.pdbx_description
1 polymer ?
#
loop_
_entity_poly.entity_id
_entity_poly.type
_entity_poly.pdbx_seq_one_letter_code
_entity_poly.pdbx_strand_id
1 'polypeptide(L)'
;LTESVIRLNLLAPIFTSQQAYQSFKKANVKGSIINISSVSAVRSSPGTVAYGAAKAGLLNVTTSLAMEWAPDVRVNAIIVGLVETEASEDHYNGEKGMAYLAQNLPMKRMGTPQDIANACLFLSNPENAYVSGASLEVFGGGEPPSFLKITEEALKL
;
A
#
# COMPACT_ATOMS: atom_id res chain seq x y z
N LEU A 1 -9.69 18.65 -6.93
CA LEU A 1 -8.76 17.87 -6.09
C LEU A 1 -9.27 16.45 -5.84
N THR A 2 -10.46 16.23 -5.27
CA THR A 2 -11.02 14.90 -4.99
C THR A 2 -11.07 13.99 -6.21
N GLU A 3 -11.61 14.48 -7.32
CA GLU A 3 -11.71 13.71 -8.56
C GLU A 3 -10.33 13.29 -9.10
N SER A 4 -9.35 14.19 -9.09
CA SER A 4 -7.99 13.87 -9.54
C SER A 4 -7.34 12.80 -8.69
N VAL A 5 -7.57 12.81 -7.38
CA VAL A 5 -7.07 11.79 -6.44
C VAL A 5 -7.68 10.42 -6.75
N ILE A 6 -9.02 10.36 -6.96
CA ILE A 6 -9.71 9.11 -7.33
C ILE A 6 -9.23 8.61 -8.69
N ARG A 7 -9.11 9.50 -9.68
CA ARG A 7 -8.60 9.12 -11.00
C ARG A 7 -7.22 8.49 -10.93
N LEU A 8 -6.30 9.10 -10.20
CA LEU A 8 -4.92 8.63 -10.10
C LEU A 8 -4.78 7.36 -9.26
N ASN A 9 -5.47 7.27 -8.12
CA ASN A 9 -5.23 6.23 -7.12
C ASN A 9 -6.20 5.04 -7.21
N LEU A 10 -7.26 5.12 -8.02
CA LEU A 10 -8.21 4.03 -8.25
C LEU A 10 -8.42 3.73 -9.72
N LEU A 11 -8.86 4.71 -10.53
CA LEU A 11 -9.21 4.43 -11.93
C LEU A 11 -7.98 4.08 -12.77
N ALA A 12 -6.86 4.81 -12.60
CA ALA A 12 -5.63 4.51 -13.34
C ALA A 12 -5.12 3.08 -13.07
N PRO A 13 -5.01 2.60 -11.80
CA PRO A 13 -4.69 1.20 -11.53
C PRO A 13 -5.65 0.19 -12.17
N ILE A 14 -6.95 0.46 -12.19
CA ILE A 14 -7.93 -0.42 -12.86
C ILE A 14 -7.61 -0.52 -14.35
N PHE A 15 -7.48 0.62 -15.03
CA PHE A 15 -7.21 0.64 -16.48
C PHE A 15 -5.85 0.02 -16.83
N THR A 16 -4.81 0.31 -16.07
CA THR A 16 -3.49 -0.28 -16.30
C THR A 16 -3.49 -1.78 -16.07
N SER A 17 -4.20 -2.26 -15.03
CA SER A 17 -4.37 -3.69 -14.77
C SER A 17 -5.10 -4.39 -15.93
N GLN A 18 -6.17 -3.80 -16.46
CA GLN A 18 -6.90 -4.34 -17.61
C GLN A 18 -6.01 -4.42 -18.86
N GLN A 19 -5.21 -3.39 -19.13
CA GLN A 19 -4.28 -3.40 -20.26
C GLN A 19 -3.16 -4.43 -20.10
N ALA A 20 -2.62 -4.56 -18.88
CA ALA A 20 -1.64 -5.59 -18.56
C ALA A 20 -2.21 -7.00 -18.77
N TYR A 21 -3.44 -7.26 -18.30
CA TYR A 21 -4.13 -8.53 -18.51
C TYR A 21 -4.28 -8.87 -20.00
N GLN A 22 -4.73 -7.91 -20.82
CA GLN A 22 -4.84 -8.11 -22.27
C GLN A 22 -3.49 -8.43 -22.91
N SER A 23 -2.42 -7.79 -22.43
CA SER A 23 -1.06 -8.03 -22.91
C SER A 23 -0.57 -9.42 -22.56
N PHE A 24 -0.81 -9.91 -21.33
CA PHE A 24 -0.49 -11.29 -20.94
C PHE A 24 -1.26 -12.32 -21.76
N LYS A 25 -2.56 -12.09 -21.97
CA LYS A 25 -3.38 -12.97 -22.83
C LYS A 25 -2.87 -13.02 -24.27
N LYS A 26 -2.57 -11.86 -24.86
CA LYS A 26 -2.07 -11.79 -26.24
C LYS A 26 -0.72 -12.49 -26.40
N ALA A 27 0.13 -12.39 -25.40
CA ALA A 27 1.44 -13.05 -25.37
C ALA A 27 1.36 -14.54 -24.99
N ASN A 28 0.20 -15.02 -24.54
CA ASN A 28 -0.02 -16.37 -24.03
C ASN A 28 0.97 -16.72 -22.87
N VAL A 29 1.13 -15.79 -21.95
CA VAL A 29 1.99 -15.95 -20.76
C VAL A 29 1.19 -15.71 -19.48
N LYS A 30 1.59 -16.37 -18.41
CA LYS A 30 1.07 -16.08 -17.08
C LYS A 30 1.63 -14.76 -16.56
N GLY A 31 0.80 -14.00 -15.84
CA GLY A 31 1.16 -12.68 -15.32
C GLY A 31 1.07 -12.57 -13.81
N SER A 32 1.69 -11.51 -13.29
CA SER A 32 1.51 -11.06 -11.91
C SER A 32 1.36 -9.54 -11.89
N ILE A 33 0.30 -9.06 -11.25
CA ILE A 33 0.01 -7.64 -11.07
C ILE A 33 0.07 -7.34 -9.57
N ILE A 34 0.76 -6.26 -9.20
CA ILE A 34 0.91 -5.85 -7.83
C ILE A 34 0.42 -4.41 -7.70
N ASN A 35 -0.67 -4.23 -6.98
CA ASN A 35 -1.25 -2.93 -6.69
C ASN A 35 -0.61 -2.34 -5.44
N ILE A 36 -0.11 -1.11 -5.53
CA ILE A 36 0.45 -0.41 -4.38
C ILE A 36 -0.67 0.36 -3.67
N SER A 37 -1.09 -0.16 -2.53
CA SER A 37 -2.07 0.46 -1.64
C SER A 37 -1.38 1.19 -0.49
N SER A 38 -2.09 1.50 0.56
CA SER A 38 -1.61 2.29 1.69
C SER A 38 -2.30 1.86 2.98
N VAL A 39 -1.69 2.11 4.12
CA VAL A 39 -2.34 2.02 5.44
C VAL A 39 -3.61 2.89 5.52
N SER A 40 -3.70 3.96 4.73
CA SER A 40 -4.92 4.77 4.59
C SER A 40 -6.11 4.00 4.01
N ALA A 41 -5.90 2.83 3.44
CA ALA A 41 -6.95 1.94 2.94
C ALA A 41 -7.65 1.15 4.06
N VAL A 42 -6.95 0.92 5.18
CA VAL A 42 -7.38 0.01 6.25
C VAL A 42 -7.61 0.73 7.59
N ARG A 43 -7.38 2.03 7.64
CA ARG A 43 -7.66 2.88 8.79
C ARG A 43 -8.27 4.21 8.36
N SER A 44 -8.78 4.98 9.34
CA SER A 44 -9.25 6.35 9.11
C SER A 44 -8.15 7.22 8.51
N SER A 45 -8.53 8.05 7.54
CA SER A 45 -7.60 8.95 6.82
C SER A 45 -8.15 10.40 6.83
N PRO A 46 -8.23 11.05 8.03
CA PRO A 46 -8.71 12.41 8.13
C PRO A 46 -7.80 13.37 7.35
N GLY A 47 -8.42 14.34 6.66
CA GLY A 47 -7.72 15.25 5.74
C GLY A 47 -7.42 14.68 4.36
N THR A 48 -7.42 13.35 4.20
CA THR A 48 -7.13 12.64 2.93
C THR A 48 -8.20 11.61 2.58
N VAL A 49 -9.47 11.91 2.83
CA VAL A 49 -10.62 11.00 2.66
C VAL A 49 -10.66 10.37 1.26
N ALA A 50 -10.49 11.18 0.20
CA ALA A 50 -10.52 10.68 -1.17
C ALA A 50 -9.37 9.69 -1.46
N TYR A 51 -8.20 9.93 -0.88
CA TYR A 51 -7.06 9.02 -1.01
C TYR A 51 -7.31 7.70 -0.28
N GLY A 52 -7.75 7.76 0.99
CA GLY A 52 -8.10 6.58 1.76
C GLY A 52 -9.17 5.74 1.07
N ALA A 53 -10.25 6.38 0.59
CA ALA A 53 -11.32 5.71 -0.15
C ALA A 53 -10.82 5.05 -1.44
N ALA A 54 -9.96 5.75 -2.21
CA ALA A 54 -9.37 5.19 -3.43
C ALA A 54 -8.48 3.97 -3.15
N LYS A 55 -7.64 4.05 -2.11
CA LYS A 55 -6.76 2.94 -1.73
C LYS A 55 -7.53 1.76 -1.14
N ALA A 56 -8.62 1.99 -0.40
CA ALA A 56 -9.55 0.95 0.04
C ALA A 56 -10.25 0.28 -1.15
N GLY A 57 -10.76 1.08 -2.10
CA GLY A 57 -11.31 0.56 -3.35
C GLY A 57 -10.31 -0.27 -4.13
N LEU A 58 -9.02 0.10 -4.14
CA LEU A 58 -7.97 -0.64 -4.82
C LEU A 58 -7.73 -2.04 -4.20
N LEU A 59 -7.93 -2.22 -2.90
CA LEU A 59 -7.88 -3.55 -2.27
C LEU A 59 -9.02 -4.43 -2.76
N ASN A 60 -10.24 -3.89 -2.87
CA ASN A 60 -11.39 -4.63 -3.43
C ASN A 60 -11.17 -4.97 -4.91
N VAL A 61 -10.66 -4.03 -5.71
CA VAL A 61 -10.27 -4.27 -7.11
C VAL A 61 -9.26 -5.42 -7.19
N THR A 62 -8.27 -5.44 -6.31
CA THR A 62 -7.25 -6.50 -6.27
C THR A 62 -7.86 -7.89 -6.09
N THR A 63 -8.73 -8.05 -5.11
CA THR A 63 -9.38 -9.35 -4.82
C THR A 63 -10.34 -9.77 -5.94
N SER A 64 -11.08 -8.81 -6.51
CA SER A 64 -12.02 -9.06 -7.62
C SER A 64 -11.26 -9.52 -8.87
N LEU A 65 -10.22 -8.80 -9.27
CA LEU A 65 -9.43 -9.14 -10.45
C LEU A 65 -8.62 -10.44 -10.27
N ALA A 66 -8.18 -10.73 -9.05
CA ALA A 66 -7.53 -12.01 -8.74
C ALA A 66 -8.46 -13.19 -9.00
N MET A 67 -9.74 -13.07 -8.66
CA MET A 67 -10.75 -14.10 -8.91
C MET A 67 -11.11 -14.19 -10.40
N GLU A 68 -11.29 -13.05 -11.07
CA GLU A 68 -11.70 -13.01 -12.49
C GLU A 68 -10.62 -13.52 -13.43
N TRP A 69 -9.33 -13.30 -13.11
CA TRP A 69 -8.23 -13.58 -14.02
C TRP A 69 -7.42 -14.84 -13.69
N ALA A 70 -7.83 -15.55 -12.63
CA ALA A 70 -7.25 -16.86 -12.34
C ALA A 70 -7.64 -17.87 -13.45
N PRO A 71 -6.78 -18.85 -13.76
CA PRO A 71 -5.45 -19.10 -13.21
C PRO A 71 -4.31 -18.40 -13.98
N ASP A 72 -4.61 -17.51 -14.91
CA ASP A 72 -3.64 -16.98 -15.86
C ASP A 72 -2.87 -15.78 -15.31
N VAL A 73 -3.53 -14.91 -14.51
CA VAL A 73 -2.90 -13.74 -13.94
C VAL A 73 -3.20 -13.67 -12.44
N ARG A 74 -2.16 -13.56 -11.64
CA ARG A 74 -2.26 -13.30 -10.21
C ARG A 74 -2.34 -11.80 -9.96
N VAL A 75 -3.19 -11.38 -9.05
CA VAL A 75 -3.32 -9.98 -8.66
C VAL A 75 -3.23 -9.88 -7.14
N ASN A 76 -2.26 -9.12 -6.65
CA ASN A 76 -2.03 -8.91 -5.22
C ASN A 76 -1.88 -7.41 -4.92
N ALA A 77 -1.96 -7.03 -3.66
CA ALA A 77 -1.70 -5.67 -3.21
C ALA A 77 -0.61 -5.64 -2.13
N ILE A 78 0.06 -4.50 -2.02
CA ILE A 78 0.92 -4.17 -0.88
C ILE A 78 0.27 -3.00 -0.16
N ILE A 79 0.02 -3.16 1.15
CA ILE A 79 -0.41 -2.08 2.04
C ILE A 79 0.85 -1.44 2.61
N VAL A 80 1.19 -0.27 2.07
CA VAL A 80 2.43 0.45 2.40
C VAL A 80 2.21 1.38 3.59
N GLY A 81 3.13 1.32 4.55
CA GLY A 81 3.19 2.25 5.69
C GLY A 81 3.91 3.55 5.38
N LEU A 82 4.56 4.12 6.40
CA LEU A 82 5.41 5.30 6.22
C LEU A 82 6.74 4.89 5.59
N VAL A 83 7.00 5.40 4.40
CA VAL A 83 8.22 5.15 3.62
C VAL A 83 8.94 6.46 3.37
N GLU A 84 10.25 6.44 3.61
CA GLU A 84 11.13 7.54 3.30
C GLU A 84 11.32 7.67 1.78
N THR A 85 11.09 8.87 1.27
CA THR A 85 11.25 9.23 -0.13
C THR A 85 11.93 10.61 -0.22
N GLU A 86 12.39 11.01 -1.39
CA GLU A 86 12.98 12.33 -1.61
C GLU A 86 12.07 13.48 -1.17
N ALA A 87 10.75 13.32 -1.27
CA ALA A 87 9.76 14.32 -0.83
C ALA A 87 9.41 14.24 0.67
N SER A 88 9.93 13.27 1.41
CA SER A 88 9.55 13.06 2.82
C SER A 88 10.05 14.16 3.73
N GLU A 89 11.24 14.73 3.46
CA GLU A 89 11.80 15.82 4.24
C GLU A 89 10.90 17.05 4.21
N ASP A 90 10.42 17.43 3.03
CA ASP A 90 9.50 18.57 2.87
C ASP A 90 8.16 18.32 3.57
N HIS A 91 7.69 17.07 3.54
CA HIS A 91 6.39 16.71 4.10
C HIS A 91 6.40 16.62 5.63
N TYR A 92 7.51 16.18 6.22
CA TYR A 92 7.61 15.88 7.65
C TYR A 92 8.52 16.86 8.43
N ASN A 93 8.70 18.09 7.94
CA ASN A 93 9.50 19.12 8.59
C ASN A 93 10.99 18.75 8.73
N GLY A 94 11.56 18.24 7.65
CA GLY A 94 12.97 17.93 7.52
C GLY A 94 13.42 16.72 8.35
N GLU A 95 14.73 16.59 8.51
CA GLU A 95 15.38 15.47 9.19
C GLU A 95 14.88 15.26 10.63
N LYS A 96 14.63 16.34 11.38
CA LYS A 96 14.13 16.26 12.76
C LYS A 96 12.73 15.65 12.83
N GLY A 97 11.84 16.05 11.93
CA GLY A 97 10.48 15.50 11.86
C GLY A 97 10.49 14.02 11.47
N MET A 98 11.32 13.65 10.52
CA MET A 98 11.51 12.25 10.10
C MET A 98 12.07 11.40 11.24
N ALA A 99 13.09 11.88 11.97
CA ALA A 99 13.66 11.18 13.11
C ALA A 99 12.62 10.98 14.23
N TYR A 100 11.80 12.00 14.49
CA TYR A 100 10.69 11.88 15.45
C TYR A 100 9.68 10.82 15.05
N LEU A 101 9.26 10.79 13.76
CA LEU A 101 8.38 9.75 13.26
C LEU A 101 8.99 8.37 13.39
N ALA A 102 10.24 8.20 12.96
CA ALA A 102 10.97 6.94 13.05
C ALA A 102 11.01 6.38 14.47
N GLN A 103 11.31 7.22 15.47
CA GLN A 103 11.35 6.82 16.87
C GLN A 103 9.99 6.36 17.43
N ASN A 104 8.87 6.85 16.85
CA ASN A 104 7.52 6.49 17.28
C ASN A 104 6.97 5.28 16.54
N LEU A 105 7.64 4.77 15.50
CA LEU A 105 7.28 3.53 14.84
C LEU A 105 7.82 2.31 15.60
N PRO A 106 7.14 1.14 15.56
CA PRO A 106 7.61 -0.07 16.22
C PRO A 106 9.00 -0.49 15.76
N MET A 107 9.31 -0.45 14.46
CA MET A 107 10.61 -0.80 13.91
C MET A 107 11.69 0.27 14.12
N LYS A 108 11.37 1.40 14.79
CA LYS A 108 12.29 2.51 15.05
C LYS A 108 12.96 3.10 13.80
N ARG A 109 12.34 2.90 12.65
CA ARG A 109 12.69 3.52 11.37
C ARG A 109 11.47 3.62 10.47
N MET A 110 11.50 4.48 9.51
CA MET A 110 10.59 4.45 8.38
C MET A 110 10.96 3.29 7.44
N GLY A 111 10.04 2.85 6.63
CA GLY A 111 10.33 1.95 5.53
C GLY A 111 11.19 2.64 4.47
N THR A 112 11.85 1.86 3.66
CA THR A 112 12.59 2.34 2.48
C THR A 112 11.90 1.86 1.20
N PRO A 113 12.15 2.49 0.05
CA PRO A 113 11.68 1.96 -1.24
C PRO A 113 12.13 0.52 -1.48
N GLN A 114 13.31 0.13 -0.96
CA GLN A 114 13.81 -1.23 -1.08
C GLN A 114 12.98 -2.24 -0.27
N ASP A 115 12.45 -1.86 0.90
CA ASP A 115 11.54 -2.73 1.67
C ASP A 115 10.30 -3.09 0.82
N ILE A 116 9.75 -2.11 0.09
CA ILE A 116 8.59 -2.32 -0.79
C ILE A 116 8.97 -3.12 -2.04
N ALA A 117 10.14 -2.84 -2.63
CA ALA A 117 10.63 -3.59 -3.78
C ALA A 117 10.83 -5.08 -3.46
N ASN A 118 11.34 -5.40 -2.28
CA ASN A 118 11.50 -6.79 -1.82
C ASN A 118 10.15 -7.51 -1.71
N ALA A 119 9.12 -6.83 -1.22
CA ALA A 119 7.75 -7.36 -1.18
C ALA A 119 7.17 -7.58 -2.59
N CYS A 120 7.44 -6.65 -3.52
CA CYS A 120 7.07 -6.82 -4.93
C CYS A 120 7.76 -8.03 -5.54
N LEU A 121 9.06 -8.24 -5.29
CA LEU A 121 9.79 -9.41 -5.76
C LEU A 121 9.21 -10.71 -5.22
N PHE A 122 8.87 -10.76 -3.93
CA PHE A 122 8.19 -11.91 -3.33
C PHE A 122 6.87 -12.22 -4.05
N LEU A 123 5.99 -11.23 -4.21
CA LEU A 123 4.67 -11.41 -4.83
C LEU A 123 4.76 -11.72 -6.34
N SER A 124 5.79 -11.24 -7.03
CA SER A 124 6.00 -11.51 -8.46
C SER A 124 6.63 -12.87 -8.74
N ASN A 125 7.33 -13.47 -7.78
CA ASN A 125 8.04 -14.74 -7.96
C ASN A 125 7.08 -15.86 -8.41
N PRO A 126 7.35 -16.57 -9.51
CA PRO A 126 6.56 -17.72 -9.96
C PRO A 126 6.44 -18.85 -8.94
N GLU A 127 7.41 -19.02 -8.07
CA GLU A 127 7.37 -19.99 -6.96
C GLU A 127 6.20 -19.75 -5.99
N ASN A 128 5.73 -18.50 -5.89
CA ASN A 128 4.59 -18.10 -5.08
C ASN A 128 3.26 -18.14 -5.86
N ALA A 129 3.11 -19.13 -6.75
CA ALA A 129 1.99 -19.24 -7.68
C ALA A 129 0.59 -19.32 -7.01
N TYR A 130 0.53 -19.74 -5.75
CA TYR A 130 -0.74 -19.85 -5.01
C TYR A 130 -1.12 -18.56 -4.27
N VAL A 131 -0.24 -17.53 -4.28
CA VAL A 131 -0.52 -16.21 -3.69
C VAL A 131 -1.23 -15.34 -4.73
N SER A 132 -2.55 -15.21 -4.65
CA SER A 132 -3.38 -14.34 -5.46
C SER A 132 -4.56 -13.81 -4.65
N GLY A 133 -4.90 -12.54 -4.79
CA GLY A 133 -5.91 -11.84 -4.00
C GLY A 133 -5.41 -11.38 -2.63
N ALA A 134 -4.13 -11.55 -2.32
CA ALA A 134 -3.56 -11.17 -1.03
C ALA A 134 -3.30 -9.65 -0.95
N SER A 135 -3.43 -9.12 0.26
CA SER A 135 -2.99 -7.78 0.64
C SER A 135 -1.87 -7.92 1.67
N LEU A 136 -0.62 -7.73 1.23
CA LEU A 136 0.55 -7.87 2.08
C LEU A 136 0.85 -6.54 2.78
N GLU A 137 0.83 -6.55 4.10
CA GLU A 137 1.15 -5.39 4.92
C GLU A 137 2.67 -5.22 5.05
N VAL A 138 3.19 -4.09 4.55
CA VAL A 138 4.60 -3.71 4.62
C VAL A 138 4.69 -2.33 5.27
N PHE A 139 4.58 -2.30 6.60
CA PHE A 139 4.41 -1.06 7.37
C PHE A 139 5.11 -1.09 8.74
N GLY A 140 6.04 -2.02 8.95
CA GLY A 140 6.90 -2.06 10.12
C GLY A 140 6.16 -2.26 11.46
N GLY A 141 5.05 -3.02 11.46
CA GLY A 141 4.20 -3.23 12.62
C GLY A 141 3.10 -2.19 12.80
N GLY A 142 3.03 -1.21 11.88
CA GLY A 142 1.97 -0.19 11.86
C GLY A 142 2.24 1.00 12.78
N GLU A 143 1.22 1.82 12.94
CA GLU A 143 1.25 2.99 13.81
C GLU A 143 0.60 2.65 15.16
N PRO A 144 1.21 3.04 16.29
CA PRO A 144 0.61 2.83 17.61
C PRO A 144 -0.78 3.47 17.69
N PRO A 145 -1.79 2.79 18.25
CA PRO A 145 -3.09 3.39 18.48
C PRO A 145 -2.98 4.66 19.33
N SER A 146 -3.58 5.75 18.88
CA SER A 146 -3.50 7.06 19.54
C SER A 146 -4.00 7.05 20.99
N PHE A 147 -4.96 6.18 21.33
CA PHE A 147 -5.51 6.07 22.67
C PHE A 147 -4.46 5.61 23.70
N LEU A 148 -3.44 4.81 23.29
CA LEU A 148 -2.38 4.38 24.21
C LEU A 148 -1.61 5.59 24.74
N LYS A 149 -1.26 6.52 23.85
CA LYS A 149 -0.59 7.77 24.24
C LYS A 149 -1.45 8.62 25.16
N ILE A 150 -2.75 8.74 24.85
CA ILE A 150 -3.71 9.50 25.68
C ILE A 150 -3.81 8.84 27.08
N THR A 151 -3.83 7.51 27.16
CA THR A 151 -3.89 6.79 28.43
C THR A 151 -2.62 6.99 29.25
N GLU A 152 -1.44 6.93 28.62
CA GLU A 152 -0.17 7.20 29.30
C GLU A 152 -0.08 8.64 29.85
N GLU A 153 -0.61 9.61 29.11
CA GLU A 153 -0.69 10.99 29.54
C GLU A 153 -1.67 11.15 30.71
N ALA A 154 -2.84 10.50 30.65
CA ALA A 154 -3.85 10.54 31.70
C ALA A 154 -3.35 9.92 33.03
N LEU A 155 -2.53 8.87 32.95
CA LEU A 155 -1.94 8.23 34.14
C LEU A 155 -0.87 9.09 34.85
N LYS A 156 -0.44 10.18 34.25
CA LYS A 156 0.54 11.12 34.81
C LYS A 156 -0.12 12.34 35.50
N LEU A 157 -1.46 12.48 35.38
CA LEU A 157 -2.25 13.53 36.02
C LEU A 157 -2.62 13.13 37.46
#